data_e56a76f730db4be7cb2fbf34ee6c56e5
#
_entry.id   e56a76f730db4be7cb2fbf34ee6c56e5
#
_cell.length_a   1.000
_cell.length_b   1.000
_cell.length_c   1.000
_cell.angle_alpha   90.00
_cell.angle_beta   90.00
_cell.angle_gamma   90.00
#
_symmetry.space_group_name_H-M   'P 1'
#
loop_
_entity.id
_entity.type
_entity.pdbx_description
1 polymer ?
#
loop_
_entity_poly.entity_id
_entity_poly.type
_entity_poly.pdbx_seq_one_letter_code
_entity_poly.pdbx_strand_id
1 'polypeptide(L)'
;MKKFIPVCIVLGFLAAGNHFAVADEKPQPLTYEVDLRTVTEGFDGKTCWVQARTGAIPQTGDFPATIVLTMQKLLLSGSDVFYALNEMRTTDGEQWIGPTEHSTLGRRRLSETQEIAICDFTPGWHAKTKKLLGTGHSVHYENNKVMHVRKRSVAYSVYNETDHTWSEWTTMAMPDQPEFEDCGAGSAQRVDLEDGTILLPVYFKKKEEKQYSTTVVLCDFDGEKLTYKKHGSAHTVPIKRGLYEPSITKFQNKYYLTMRNDEKGYVSVSDDGLSYSEPIIWKFDVEQELGNYNTQQHWVTHSEKLFLVYTRRGANNDHVFRHRAPLFMAEVDPKTLRVIRKTERIIVPEKGARMGNFAVVKVSPHESWVTVAEWMQPVGIEKYGSNNRIYTARIKWSRPDKSE
;
A
#
# COMPACT_ATOMS: atom_id res chain seq x y z
N MET A 1 -76.21 -51.45 49.64
CA MET A 1 -75.26 -51.31 48.52
C MET A 1 -74.83 -49.85 48.46
N LYS A 2 -73.63 -49.53 48.98
CA LYS A 2 -73.07 -48.20 49.01
C LYS A 2 -71.98 -48.17 47.93
N LYS A 3 -72.13 -47.32 46.92
CA LYS A 3 -71.11 -47.09 45.83
C LYS A 3 -70.00 -46.18 46.34
N PHE A 4 -68.76 -46.63 46.28
CA PHE A 4 -67.57 -45.84 46.47
C PHE A 4 -67.16 -45.19 45.15
N ILE A 5 -66.89 -43.89 45.15
CA ILE A 5 -66.31 -43.12 44.06
C ILE A 5 -64.85 -42.83 44.40
N PRO A 6 -63.85 -43.16 43.56
CA PRO A 6 -62.46 -42.76 43.84
C PRO A 6 -62.18 -41.34 43.35
N VAL A 7 -61.62 -40.57 44.27
CA VAL A 7 -61.10 -39.21 43.98
C VAL A 7 -59.67 -39.33 43.33
N CYS A 8 -59.52 -38.94 42.12
CA CYS A 8 -58.17 -38.77 41.48
C CYS A 8 -57.61 -37.43 41.91
N ILE A 9 -56.49 -37.44 42.61
CA ILE A 9 -55.65 -36.25 42.88
C ILE A 9 -54.69 -36.12 41.70
N VAL A 10 -54.81 -35.03 40.91
CA VAL A 10 -53.85 -34.66 39.91
C VAL A 10 -52.82 -33.76 40.54
N LEU A 11 -51.57 -34.26 40.69
CA LEU A 11 -50.42 -33.48 41.09
C LEU A 11 -49.90 -32.72 39.81
N GLY A 12 -50.12 -31.41 39.77
CA GLY A 12 -49.53 -30.57 38.79
C GLY A 12 -48.06 -30.30 39.13
N PHE A 13 -47.12 -30.78 38.25
CA PHE A 13 -45.71 -30.36 38.28
C PHE A 13 -45.58 -29.01 37.61
N LEU A 14 -45.30 -27.96 38.39
CA LEU A 14 -44.85 -26.66 37.91
C LEU A 14 -43.36 -26.81 37.51
N ALA A 15 -43.07 -26.95 36.25
CA ALA A 15 -41.72 -26.81 35.71
C ALA A 15 -41.32 -25.34 35.71
N ALA A 16 -40.50 -24.91 36.65
CA ALA A 16 -39.84 -23.61 36.64
C ALA A 16 -38.77 -23.62 35.53
N GLY A 17 -39.10 -23.05 34.38
CA GLY A 17 -38.14 -22.81 33.32
C GLY A 17 -37.14 -21.71 33.75
N ASN A 18 -35.92 -22.11 34.09
CA ASN A 18 -34.80 -21.16 34.20
C ASN A 18 -34.45 -20.65 32.82
N HIS A 19 -34.99 -19.50 32.44
CA HIS A 19 -34.43 -18.72 31.35
C HIS A 19 -33.10 -18.11 31.81
N PHE A 20 -31.99 -18.78 31.49
CA PHE A 20 -30.71 -18.14 31.52
C PHE A 20 -30.72 -17.05 30.43
N ALA A 21 -30.82 -15.79 30.83
CA ALA A 21 -30.55 -14.66 29.97
C ALA A 21 -29.05 -14.78 29.55
N VAL A 22 -28.80 -15.17 28.30
CA VAL A 22 -27.48 -15.00 27.67
C VAL A 22 -27.28 -13.51 27.66
N ALA A 23 -26.40 -13.01 28.51
CA ALA A 23 -25.97 -11.62 28.45
C ALA A 23 -25.37 -11.43 27.05
N ASP A 24 -25.93 -10.49 26.29
CA ASP A 24 -25.33 -10.01 25.03
C ASP A 24 -23.95 -9.41 25.40
N GLU A 25 -22.90 -10.24 25.36
CA GLU A 25 -21.53 -9.72 25.45
C GLU A 25 -21.33 -8.79 24.27
N LYS A 26 -21.11 -7.51 24.56
CA LYS A 26 -20.71 -6.54 23.53
C LYS A 26 -19.50 -7.09 22.80
N PRO A 27 -19.52 -7.16 21.48
CA PRO A 27 -18.40 -7.70 20.72
C PRO A 27 -17.12 -6.96 21.13
N GLN A 28 -16.10 -7.73 21.51
CA GLN A 28 -14.80 -7.18 21.88
C GLN A 28 -14.28 -6.29 20.74
N PRO A 29 -13.64 -5.15 21.03
CA PRO A 29 -13.11 -4.28 19.98
C PRO A 29 -12.07 -5.02 19.13
N LEU A 30 -12.03 -4.73 17.81
CA LEU A 30 -10.97 -5.22 16.94
C LEU A 30 -9.62 -4.73 17.45
N THR A 31 -8.69 -5.66 17.65
CA THR A 31 -7.30 -5.40 18.01
C THR A 31 -6.35 -6.06 17.02
N TYR A 32 -5.08 -5.71 17.08
CA TYR A 32 -4.02 -6.35 16.27
C TYR A 32 -2.71 -6.39 17.04
N GLU A 33 -1.88 -7.35 16.68
CA GLU A 33 -0.48 -7.45 17.08
C GLU A 33 0.41 -7.12 15.90
N VAL A 34 1.60 -6.57 16.18
CA VAL A 34 2.64 -6.30 15.16
C VAL A 34 3.79 -7.25 15.40
N ASP A 35 4.00 -8.17 14.45
CA ASP A 35 5.15 -9.07 14.41
C ASP A 35 6.14 -8.53 13.36
N LEU A 36 7.17 -7.82 13.83
CA LEU A 36 8.17 -7.19 12.95
C LEU A 36 9.28 -8.19 12.61
N ARG A 37 9.46 -8.46 11.32
CA ARG A 37 10.48 -9.37 10.79
C ARG A 37 11.45 -8.65 9.87
N THR A 38 12.69 -9.09 9.87
CA THR A 38 13.73 -8.69 8.91
C THR A 38 13.78 -9.71 7.80
N VAL A 39 13.50 -9.30 6.56
CA VAL A 39 13.55 -10.15 5.36
C VAL A 39 15.01 -10.38 4.94
N THR A 40 15.77 -9.29 4.87
CA THR A 40 17.20 -9.30 4.56
C THR A 40 17.85 -8.05 5.12
N GLU A 41 19.16 -8.09 5.31
CA GLU A 41 19.96 -6.96 5.74
C GLU A 41 21.37 -7.01 5.15
N GLY A 42 22.07 -5.92 5.17
CA GLY A 42 23.45 -5.80 4.73
C GLY A 42 23.67 -4.59 3.85
N PHE A 43 24.42 -3.64 4.39
CA PHE A 43 24.78 -2.40 3.71
C PHE A 43 26.18 -2.49 3.12
N ASP A 44 26.33 -2.31 1.81
CA ASP A 44 27.62 -2.42 1.10
C ASP A 44 28.38 -1.08 0.99
N GLY A 45 27.82 0.02 1.52
CA GLY A 45 28.41 1.36 1.46
C GLY A 45 28.35 2.03 0.07
N LYS A 46 27.86 1.36 -0.96
CA LYS A 46 27.81 1.85 -2.36
C LYS A 46 26.39 1.93 -2.91
N THR A 47 25.59 0.93 -2.60
CA THR A 47 24.19 0.81 -3.00
C THR A 47 23.33 0.51 -1.79
N CYS A 48 22.03 0.69 -1.93
CA CYS A 48 21.07 0.20 -0.94
C CYS A 48 19.80 -0.33 -1.58
N TRP A 49 19.18 -1.31 -0.95
CA TRP A 49 17.84 -1.75 -1.30
C TRP A 49 16.83 -0.67 -0.96
N VAL A 50 15.92 -0.41 -1.86
CA VAL A 50 14.82 0.56 -1.71
C VAL A 50 13.54 0.01 -2.32
N GLN A 51 12.42 0.65 -2.04
CA GLN A 51 11.12 0.37 -2.66
C GLN A 51 10.67 -1.10 -2.47
N ALA A 52 10.93 -1.65 -1.28
CA ALA A 52 10.49 -2.99 -0.93
C ALA A 52 8.96 -3.05 -0.87
N ARG A 53 8.31 -3.73 -1.81
CA ARG A 53 6.86 -3.81 -1.95
C ARG A 53 6.40 -5.22 -2.26
N THR A 54 5.36 -5.64 -1.57
CA THR A 54 4.82 -7.00 -1.67
C THR A 54 3.47 -7.05 -2.37
N GLY A 55 3.29 -8.14 -3.11
CA GLY A 55 1.99 -8.65 -3.53
C GLY A 55 1.78 -10.06 -2.99
N ALA A 56 0.55 -10.46 -2.76
CA ALA A 56 0.19 -11.78 -2.26
C ALA A 56 -0.64 -12.51 -3.32
N ILE A 57 -0.18 -13.68 -3.73
CA ILE A 57 -0.92 -14.65 -4.52
C ILE A 57 -1.70 -15.51 -3.52
N PRO A 58 -3.03 -15.53 -3.53
CA PRO A 58 -3.82 -16.24 -2.53
C PRO A 58 -3.57 -17.74 -2.55
N GLN A 59 -3.78 -18.37 -1.41
CA GLN A 59 -3.80 -19.82 -1.30
C GLN A 59 -4.79 -20.46 -2.28
N THR A 60 -4.38 -21.54 -2.94
CA THR A 60 -5.23 -22.29 -3.87
C THR A 60 -5.16 -23.78 -3.54
N GLY A 61 -6.26 -24.35 -3.06
CA GLY A 61 -6.28 -25.75 -2.60
C GLY A 61 -5.28 -25.98 -1.46
N ASP A 62 -4.41 -26.96 -1.61
CA ASP A 62 -3.36 -27.32 -0.62
C ASP A 62 -2.08 -26.47 -0.73
N PHE A 63 -1.98 -25.59 -1.76
CA PHE A 63 -0.83 -24.70 -1.94
C PHE A 63 -0.97 -23.46 -1.06
N PRO A 64 0.03 -23.13 -0.22
CA PRO A 64 0.00 -21.92 0.60
C PRO A 64 0.03 -20.66 -0.26
N ALA A 65 -0.42 -19.54 0.32
CA ALA A 65 -0.27 -18.24 -0.32
C ALA A 65 1.21 -17.95 -0.61
N THR A 66 1.51 -17.40 -1.79
CA THR A 66 2.86 -16.98 -2.17
C THR A 66 2.97 -15.48 -2.08
N ILE A 67 3.92 -14.99 -1.28
CA ILE A 67 4.22 -13.58 -1.15
C ILE A 67 5.41 -13.26 -2.05
N VAL A 68 5.21 -12.31 -2.96
CA VAL A 68 6.24 -11.83 -3.89
C VAL A 68 6.62 -10.41 -3.49
N LEU A 69 7.87 -10.20 -3.10
CA LEU A 69 8.44 -8.91 -2.73
C LEU A 69 9.34 -8.44 -3.87
N THR A 70 9.07 -7.25 -4.40
CA THR A 70 9.93 -6.58 -5.37
C THR A 70 10.70 -5.44 -4.70
N MET A 71 11.95 -5.24 -5.14
CA MET A 71 12.82 -4.19 -4.63
C MET A 71 13.88 -3.81 -5.66
N GLN A 72 14.47 -2.62 -5.52
CA GLN A 72 15.52 -2.14 -6.43
C GLN A 72 16.76 -1.72 -5.63
N LYS A 73 17.93 -1.88 -6.24
CA LYS A 73 19.13 -1.21 -5.74
C LYS A 73 19.16 0.25 -6.22
N LEU A 74 19.58 1.12 -5.33
CA LEU A 74 19.81 2.53 -5.58
C LEU A 74 21.30 2.82 -5.46
N LEU A 75 21.85 3.60 -6.40
CA LEU A 75 23.21 4.12 -6.31
C LEU A 75 23.26 5.31 -5.32
N LEU A 76 24.08 5.21 -4.27
CA LEU A 76 24.12 6.22 -3.21
C LEU A 76 24.74 7.56 -3.66
N SER A 77 25.66 7.54 -4.62
CA SER A 77 26.30 8.76 -5.18
C SER A 77 25.38 9.53 -6.13
N GLY A 78 24.22 8.97 -6.53
CA GLY A 78 23.25 9.60 -7.40
C GLY A 78 21.95 9.94 -6.68
N SER A 79 21.08 10.73 -7.32
CA SER A 79 19.71 10.94 -6.89
C SER A 79 18.78 10.12 -7.76
N ASP A 80 18.00 9.22 -7.12
CA ASP A 80 17.00 8.39 -7.78
C ASP A 80 17.57 7.53 -8.94
N VAL A 81 18.82 7.07 -8.83
CA VAL A 81 19.48 6.20 -9.82
C VAL A 81 19.20 4.74 -9.44
N PHE A 82 18.16 4.17 -10.04
CA PHE A 82 17.70 2.81 -9.76
C PHE A 82 18.25 1.81 -10.77
N TYR A 83 18.57 0.60 -10.30
CA TYR A 83 18.92 -0.55 -11.12
C TYR A 83 17.69 -1.42 -11.44
N ALA A 84 17.89 -2.59 -12.02
CA ALA A 84 16.83 -3.54 -12.28
C ALA A 84 16.06 -3.92 -11.00
N LEU A 85 14.78 -4.24 -11.16
CA LEU A 85 13.99 -4.83 -10.08
C LEU A 85 14.48 -6.24 -9.76
N ASN A 86 14.58 -6.51 -8.49
CA ASN A 86 14.83 -7.83 -7.92
C ASN A 86 13.58 -8.33 -7.22
N GLU A 87 13.48 -9.63 -7.08
CA GLU A 87 12.40 -10.33 -6.42
C GLU A 87 12.92 -11.20 -5.27
N MET A 88 12.18 -11.19 -4.18
CA MET A 88 12.23 -12.24 -3.16
C MET A 88 10.83 -12.82 -2.97
N ARG A 89 10.72 -14.10 -2.61
CA ARG A 89 9.42 -14.73 -2.36
C ARG A 89 9.47 -15.68 -1.17
N THR A 90 8.31 -15.86 -0.57
CA THR A 90 8.10 -16.73 0.58
C THR A 90 6.67 -17.29 0.59
N THR A 91 6.48 -18.44 1.26
CA THR A 91 5.16 -19.02 1.52
C THR A 91 4.81 -19.03 3.01
N ASP A 92 5.78 -18.75 3.89
CA ASP A 92 5.61 -18.77 5.35
C ASP A 92 5.93 -17.41 6.02
N GLY A 93 6.56 -16.49 5.27
CA GLY A 93 7.02 -15.20 5.78
C GLY A 93 8.30 -15.27 6.63
N GLU A 94 8.91 -16.44 6.76
CA GLU A 94 10.11 -16.66 7.56
C GLU A 94 11.32 -16.96 6.65
N GLN A 95 11.12 -17.84 5.68
CA GLN A 95 12.14 -18.22 4.73
C GLN A 95 11.92 -17.55 3.38
N TRP A 96 12.92 -16.83 2.90
CA TRP A 96 12.86 -16.08 1.66
C TRP A 96 13.81 -16.64 0.62
N ILE A 97 13.31 -16.85 -0.60
CA ILE A 97 14.08 -17.22 -1.79
C ILE A 97 14.44 -15.94 -2.54
N GLY A 98 15.68 -15.79 -2.96
CA GLY A 98 16.19 -14.60 -3.66
C GLY A 98 17.25 -13.85 -2.84
N PRO A 99 17.63 -12.60 -3.18
CA PRO A 99 17.05 -11.80 -4.27
C PRO A 99 17.46 -12.31 -5.66
N THR A 100 16.50 -12.29 -6.59
CA THR A 100 16.72 -12.63 -8.00
C THR A 100 16.48 -11.40 -8.86
N GLU A 101 17.47 -10.99 -9.64
CA GLU A 101 17.33 -9.88 -10.59
C GLU A 101 16.57 -10.35 -11.84
N HIS A 102 15.56 -9.58 -12.26
CA HIS A 102 14.80 -9.86 -13.48
C HIS A 102 15.23 -8.92 -14.61
N SER A 103 15.85 -9.49 -15.66
CA SER A 103 16.25 -8.74 -16.85
C SER A 103 15.06 -8.08 -17.56
N THR A 104 13.90 -8.73 -17.52
CA THR A 104 12.63 -8.22 -18.07
C THR A 104 12.12 -6.96 -17.34
N LEU A 105 12.58 -6.72 -16.12
CA LEU A 105 12.32 -5.51 -15.31
C LEU A 105 13.54 -4.59 -15.21
N GLY A 106 14.52 -4.79 -16.10
CA GLY A 106 15.73 -4.01 -16.19
C GLY A 106 15.57 -2.69 -16.92
N ARG A 107 16.65 -1.94 -16.96
CA ARG A 107 16.77 -0.75 -17.80
C ARG A 107 16.79 -1.14 -19.26
N ARG A 108 16.17 -0.31 -20.11
CA ARG A 108 16.23 -0.43 -21.57
C ARG A 108 17.00 0.73 -22.15
N ARG A 109 17.91 0.42 -23.06
CA ARG A 109 18.67 1.42 -23.78
C ARG A 109 17.80 2.06 -24.87
N LEU A 110 17.73 3.38 -24.88
CA LEU A 110 17.02 4.17 -25.89
C LEU A 110 17.98 4.76 -26.91
N SER A 111 19.20 5.11 -26.48
CA SER A 111 20.28 5.63 -27.34
C SER A 111 21.65 5.33 -26.71
N GLU A 112 22.73 5.88 -27.23
CA GLU A 112 24.07 5.73 -26.64
C GLU A 112 24.14 6.29 -25.19
N THR A 113 23.40 7.36 -24.90
CA THR A 113 23.45 8.07 -23.63
C THR A 113 22.18 7.94 -22.78
N GLN A 114 21.07 7.47 -23.40
CA GLN A 114 19.76 7.45 -22.74
C GLN A 114 19.26 6.04 -22.46
N GLU A 115 18.71 5.89 -21.27
CA GLU A 115 18.06 4.67 -20.79
C GLU A 115 16.71 5.00 -20.15
N ILE A 116 15.81 4.01 -20.14
CA ILE A 116 14.54 4.06 -19.41
C ILE A 116 14.45 2.86 -18.46
N ALA A 117 13.92 3.07 -17.27
CA ALA A 117 13.67 2.02 -16.28
C ALA A 117 12.26 2.10 -15.75
N ILE A 118 11.76 0.98 -15.24
CA ILE A 118 10.59 0.95 -14.38
C ILE A 118 11.01 1.16 -12.93
N CYS A 119 10.24 1.93 -12.17
CA CYS A 119 10.46 2.12 -10.74
C CYS A 119 9.16 2.40 -9.97
N ASP A 120 9.28 2.48 -8.64
CA ASP A 120 8.13 2.62 -7.73
C ASP A 120 7.04 1.57 -7.98
N PHE A 121 7.48 0.36 -8.26
CA PHE A 121 6.69 -0.76 -8.73
C PHE A 121 6.01 -1.49 -7.57
N THR A 122 4.69 -1.67 -7.64
CA THR A 122 3.88 -2.30 -6.60
C THR A 122 3.13 -3.50 -7.17
N PRO A 123 3.46 -4.73 -6.78
CA PRO A 123 2.70 -5.92 -7.13
C PRO A 123 1.32 -5.93 -6.46
N GLY A 124 0.31 -6.43 -7.16
CA GLY A 124 -1.04 -6.62 -6.62
C GLY A 124 -1.77 -7.75 -7.33
N TRP A 125 -2.45 -8.59 -6.58
CA TRP A 125 -3.23 -9.70 -7.12
C TRP A 125 -4.49 -9.20 -7.81
N HIS A 126 -4.72 -9.68 -9.03
CA HIS A 126 -5.95 -9.43 -9.77
C HIS A 126 -6.79 -10.71 -9.82
N ALA A 127 -7.81 -10.76 -8.98
CA ALA A 127 -8.59 -11.99 -8.71
C ALA A 127 -9.28 -12.54 -9.95
N LYS A 128 -9.84 -11.66 -10.81
CA LYS A 128 -10.58 -12.08 -12.02
C LYS A 128 -9.69 -12.83 -13.03
N THR A 129 -8.48 -12.36 -13.28
CA THR A 129 -7.56 -12.99 -14.23
C THR A 129 -6.63 -13.99 -13.58
N LYS A 130 -6.62 -14.07 -12.24
CA LYS A 130 -5.69 -14.89 -11.45
C LYS A 130 -4.23 -14.60 -11.83
N LYS A 131 -3.87 -13.31 -11.87
CA LYS A 131 -2.52 -12.84 -12.18
C LYS A 131 -2.05 -11.85 -11.13
N LEU A 132 -0.74 -11.87 -10.85
CA LEU A 132 -0.11 -10.82 -10.09
C LEU A 132 0.35 -9.73 -11.07
N LEU A 133 -0.32 -8.58 -11.03
CA LEU A 133 -0.02 -7.42 -11.87
C LEU A 133 0.75 -6.40 -11.05
N GLY A 134 1.97 -6.09 -11.44
CA GLY A 134 2.73 -4.98 -10.87
C GLY A 134 2.55 -3.70 -11.67
N THR A 135 2.35 -2.59 -10.98
CA THR A 135 2.20 -1.24 -11.57
C THR A 135 3.20 -0.26 -10.97
N GLY A 136 3.66 0.68 -11.76
CA GLY A 136 4.63 1.69 -11.35
C GLY A 136 4.71 2.83 -12.36
N HIS A 137 5.88 3.44 -12.48
CA HIS A 137 6.12 4.43 -13.53
C HIS A 137 7.48 4.24 -14.18
N SER A 138 7.64 4.78 -15.38
CA SER A 138 8.93 4.84 -16.05
C SER A 138 9.76 6.03 -15.55
N VAL A 139 11.08 5.87 -15.58
CA VAL A 139 12.05 6.95 -15.31
C VAL A 139 13.11 6.97 -16.40
N HIS A 140 13.45 8.16 -16.90
CA HIS A 140 14.44 8.35 -17.96
C HIS A 140 15.76 8.83 -17.35
N TYR A 141 16.84 8.22 -17.81
CA TYR A 141 18.21 8.56 -17.46
C TYR A 141 18.98 9.05 -18.69
N GLU A 142 19.86 10.00 -18.49
CA GLU A 142 20.87 10.42 -19.45
C GLU A 142 22.24 10.40 -18.76
N ASN A 143 23.19 9.66 -19.32
CA ASN A 143 24.50 9.45 -18.74
C ASN A 143 24.43 9.02 -17.24
N ASN A 144 23.54 8.06 -16.96
CA ASN A 144 23.27 7.53 -15.61
C ASN A 144 22.79 8.59 -14.58
N LYS A 145 22.18 9.68 -15.03
CA LYS A 145 21.54 10.70 -14.19
C LYS A 145 20.07 10.82 -14.59
N VAL A 146 19.21 11.03 -13.61
CA VAL A 146 17.78 11.28 -13.89
C VAL A 146 17.65 12.53 -14.74
N MET A 147 16.94 12.44 -15.86
CA MET A 147 16.70 13.57 -16.73
C MET A 147 15.91 14.67 -16.01
N HIS A 148 16.30 15.92 -16.24
CA HIS A 148 15.68 17.08 -15.60
C HIS A 148 14.20 17.21 -15.99
N VAL A 149 13.89 17.04 -17.27
CA VAL A 149 12.51 16.94 -17.77
C VAL A 149 12.08 15.48 -17.61
N ARG A 150 11.25 15.24 -16.60
CA ARG A 150 10.73 13.89 -16.31
C ARG A 150 9.52 13.64 -17.20
N LYS A 151 9.62 12.62 -18.02
CA LYS A 151 8.53 12.14 -18.87
C LYS A 151 8.16 10.73 -18.39
N ARG A 152 7.23 10.66 -17.44
CA ARG A 152 6.77 9.39 -16.91
C ARG A 152 5.68 8.81 -17.77
N SER A 153 5.61 7.49 -17.75
CA SER A 153 4.45 6.73 -18.25
C SER A 153 4.02 5.76 -17.17
N VAL A 154 2.75 5.42 -17.11
CA VAL A 154 2.24 4.34 -16.27
C VAL A 154 2.84 3.04 -16.79
N ALA A 155 3.70 2.41 -16.01
CA ALA A 155 4.40 1.20 -16.37
C ALA A 155 3.83 -0.01 -15.62
N TYR A 156 3.83 -1.19 -16.26
CA TYR A 156 3.34 -2.42 -15.66
C TYR A 156 4.07 -3.65 -16.19
N SER A 157 3.95 -4.75 -15.44
CA SER A 157 4.40 -6.09 -15.81
C SER A 157 3.55 -7.13 -15.11
N VAL A 158 3.46 -8.32 -15.68
CA VAL A 158 2.65 -9.44 -15.20
C VAL A 158 3.56 -10.59 -14.78
N TYR A 159 3.30 -11.15 -13.61
CA TYR A 159 4.05 -12.27 -13.06
C TYR A 159 3.54 -13.61 -13.59
N ASN A 160 4.47 -14.44 -14.00
CA ASN A 160 4.24 -15.85 -14.30
C ASN A 160 4.55 -16.69 -13.06
N GLU A 161 3.54 -17.24 -12.46
CA GLU A 161 3.64 -18.03 -11.23
C GLU A 161 4.36 -19.38 -11.45
N THR A 162 4.25 -19.96 -12.65
CA THR A 162 4.87 -21.26 -12.97
C THR A 162 6.39 -21.17 -13.05
N ASP A 163 6.89 -20.15 -13.75
CA ASP A 163 8.32 -19.98 -14.02
C ASP A 163 8.97 -19.00 -13.04
N HIS A 164 8.17 -18.36 -12.17
CA HIS A 164 8.61 -17.30 -11.28
C HIS A 164 9.33 -16.16 -12.00
N THR A 165 8.75 -15.70 -13.10
CA THR A 165 9.31 -14.65 -13.95
C THR A 165 8.30 -13.52 -14.15
N TRP A 166 8.79 -12.33 -14.50
CA TRP A 166 7.98 -11.21 -14.88
C TRP A 166 8.01 -11.04 -16.42
N SER A 167 6.89 -10.67 -17.01
CA SER A 167 6.86 -10.28 -18.42
C SER A 167 7.77 -9.06 -18.66
N GLU A 168 8.19 -8.83 -19.90
CA GLU A 168 8.79 -7.54 -20.26
C GLU A 168 7.88 -6.41 -19.83
N TRP A 169 8.39 -5.48 -18.99
CA TRP A 169 7.59 -4.36 -18.57
C TRP A 169 7.21 -3.47 -19.76
N THR A 170 6.02 -2.92 -19.74
CA THR A 170 5.49 -2.06 -20.79
C THR A 170 4.74 -0.89 -20.19
N THR A 171 4.16 -0.03 -21.01
CA THR A 171 3.42 1.14 -20.55
C THR A 171 1.98 1.10 -21.01
N MET A 172 1.07 1.54 -20.14
CA MET A 172 -0.32 1.78 -20.49
C MET A 172 -0.41 3.09 -21.29
N ALA A 173 -1.09 3.03 -22.44
CA ALA A 173 -1.37 4.23 -23.22
C ALA A 173 -2.41 5.09 -22.48
N MET A 174 -2.02 6.31 -22.13
CA MET A 174 -2.91 7.35 -21.64
C MET A 174 -3.51 8.13 -22.85
N PRO A 175 -4.60 8.87 -22.66
CA PRO A 175 -5.12 9.76 -23.71
C PRO A 175 -4.02 10.70 -24.23
N ASP A 176 -4.01 10.94 -25.55
CA ASP A 176 -3.10 11.88 -26.19
C ASP A 176 -3.55 13.33 -25.91
N GLN A 177 -3.32 13.76 -24.67
CA GLN A 177 -3.67 15.07 -24.14
C GLN A 177 -2.47 15.64 -23.39
N PRO A 178 -2.20 16.96 -23.51
CA PRO A 178 -1.01 17.57 -22.89
C PRO A 178 -0.87 17.36 -21.41
N GLU A 179 -1.98 17.22 -20.66
CA GLU A 179 -1.97 16.99 -19.22
C GLU A 179 -1.35 15.64 -18.82
N PHE A 180 -1.38 14.64 -19.71
CA PHE A 180 -0.82 13.30 -19.44
C PHE A 180 0.59 13.09 -19.99
N GLU A 181 1.28 14.14 -20.44
CA GLU A 181 2.67 14.02 -20.93
C GLU A 181 3.65 13.49 -19.88
N ASP A 182 3.45 13.81 -18.62
CA ASP A 182 4.16 13.25 -17.45
C ASP A 182 3.13 12.62 -16.53
N CYS A 183 2.85 11.31 -16.70
CA CYS A 183 1.82 10.59 -15.97
C CYS A 183 2.35 9.25 -15.45
N GLY A 184 2.24 9.00 -14.15
CA GLY A 184 2.73 7.77 -13.53
C GLY A 184 1.85 7.23 -12.40
N ALA A 185 1.93 5.93 -12.16
CA ALA A 185 1.28 5.21 -11.06
C ALA A 185 2.29 4.72 -10.02
N GLY A 186 3.44 5.36 -9.92
CA GLY A 186 4.48 4.94 -8.97
C GLY A 186 4.08 5.20 -7.52
N SER A 187 4.45 4.29 -6.63
CA SER A 187 4.12 4.33 -5.20
C SER A 187 2.62 4.36 -4.91
N ALA A 188 1.79 3.86 -5.82
CA ALA A 188 0.35 3.83 -5.68
C ALA A 188 -0.15 2.53 -5.06
N GLN A 189 -1.22 2.62 -4.29
CA GLN A 189 -2.06 1.50 -3.88
C GLN A 189 -3.36 1.60 -4.67
N ARG A 190 -3.71 0.54 -5.40
CA ARG A 190 -4.88 0.46 -6.28
C ARG A 190 -6.00 -0.38 -5.64
N VAL A 191 -7.19 -0.32 -6.22
CA VAL A 191 -8.33 -1.18 -5.89
C VAL A 191 -8.77 -1.93 -7.15
N ASP A 192 -8.80 -3.25 -7.06
CA ASP A 192 -9.36 -4.10 -8.09
C ASP A 192 -10.85 -4.35 -7.75
N LEU A 193 -11.76 -4.10 -8.69
CA LEU A 193 -13.20 -4.20 -8.50
C LEU A 193 -13.69 -5.63 -8.79
N GLU A 194 -14.85 -5.99 -8.27
CA GLU A 194 -15.47 -7.32 -8.44
C GLU A 194 -15.69 -7.70 -9.92
N ASP A 195 -16.00 -6.71 -10.77
CA ASP A 195 -16.12 -6.92 -12.21
C ASP A 195 -14.77 -7.12 -12.93
N GLY A 196 -13.66 -6.97 -12.21
CA GLY A 196 -12.28 -7.08 -12.68
C GLY A 196 -11.77 -5.82 -13.35
N THR A 197 -12.48 -4.70 -13.29
CA THR A 197 -11.87 -3.41 -13.61
C THR A 197 -11.00 -2.92 -12.44
N ILE A 198 -10.05 -2.06 -12.74
CA ILE A 198 -9.05 -1.58 -11.78
C ILE A 198 -9.20 -0.08 -11.61
N LEU A 199 -9.33 0.38 -10.38
CA LEU A 199 -9.17 1.78 -10.00
C LEU A 199 -7.68 2.03 -9.68
N LEU A 200 -6.96 2.62 -10.62
CA LEU A 200 -5.53 2.91 -10.52
C LEU A 200 -5.32 4.40 -10.29
N PRO A 201 -4.88 4.82 -9.09
CA PRO A 201 -4.54 6.22 -8.89
C PRO A 201 -3.24 6.58 -9.60
N VAL A 202 -3.26 7.73 -10.27
CA VAL A 202 -2.11 8.27 -11.01
C VAL A 202 -1.88 9.72 -10.65
N TYR A 203 -0.66 10.20 -10.86
CA TYR A 203 -0.33 11.61 -10.80
C TYR A 203 0.28 12.04 -12.11
N PHE A 204 -0.05 13.26 -12.53
CA PHE A 204 0.24 13.74 -13.86
C PHE A 204 0.42 15.27 -13.89
N LYS A 205 1.05 15.77 -14.92
CA LYS A 205 1.16 17.19 -15.20
C LYS A 205 1.54 17.44 -16.66
N LYS A 206 1.22 18.61 -17.18
CA LYS A 206 1.80 19.11 -18.41
C LYS A 206 3.30 19.36 -18.24
N LYS A 207 4.05 19.30 -19.33
CA LYS A 207 5.49 19.50 -19.36
C LYS A 207 5.93 20.80 -18.67
N GLU A 208 5.22 21.89 -18.91
CA GLU A 208 5.56 23.23 -18.39
C GLU A 208 5.02 23.51 -16.99
N GLU A 209 4.15 22.65 -16.45
CA GLU A 209 3.57 22.84 -15.13
C GLU A 209 4.54 22.43 -14.02
N LYS A 210 4.48 23.14 -12.89
CA LYS A 210 5.27 22.84 -11.69
C LYS A 210 4.54 21.87 -10.76
N GLN A 211 3.22 21.97 -10.70
CA GLN A 211 2.36 21.18 -9.83
C GLN A 211 1.88 19.93 -10.54
N TYR A 212 1.95 18.80 -9.84
CA TYR A 212 1.24 17.59 -10.22
C TYR A 212 -0.21 17.68 -9.79
N SER A 213 -1.06 17.09 -10.61
CA SER A 213 -2.45 16.73 -10.27
C SER A 213 -2.54 15.23 -10.07
N THR A 214 -3.50 14.81 -9.26
CA THR A 214 -3.85 13.41 -9.01
C THR A 214 -5.24 13.12 -9.53
N THR A 215 -5.43 11.97 -10.15
CA THR A 215 -6.74 11.40 -10.49
C THR A 215 -6.73 9.89 -10.28
N VAL A 216 -7.89 9.26 -10.36
CA VAL A 216 -8.04 7.81 -10.41
C VAL A 216 -8.49 7.42 -11.82
N VAL A 217 -7.76 6.47 -12.40
CA VAL A 217 -8.05 5.92 -13.74
C VAL A 217 -8.78 4.59 -13.58
N LEU A 218 -9.90 4.42 -14.27
CA LEU A 218 -10.54 3.13 -14.46
C LEU A 218 -9.85 2.40 -15.62
N CYS A 219 -9.34 1.21 -15.36
CA CYS A 219 -8.63 0.38 -16.33
C CYS A 219 -9.34 -0.97 -16.51
N ASP A 220 -9.21 -1.55 -17.70
CA ASP A 220 -9.42 -2.98 -17.95
C ASP A 220 -8.07 -3.71 -17.87
N PHE A 221 -8.10 -4.96 -17.38
CA PHE A 221 -6.98 -5.87 -17.42
C PHE A 221 -7.44 -7.26 -17.83
N ASP A 222 -6.94 -7.77 -18.95
CA ASP A 222 -7.30 -9.07 -19.52
C ASP A 222 -6.41 -10.24 -19.07
N GLY A 223 -5.40 -9.97 -18.23
CA GLY A 223 -4.39 -10.93 -17.76
C GLY A 223 -3.01 -10.70 -18.39
N GLU A 224 -2.94 -9.90 -19.44
CA GLU A 224 -1.69 -9.53 -20.13
C GLU A 224 -1.58 -8.02 -20.33
N LYS A 225 -2.66 -7.38 -20.76
CA LYS A 225 -2.68 -5.97 -21.12
C LYS A 225 -3.52 -5.14 -20.17
N LEU A 226 -2.93 -4.07 -19.63
CA LEU A 226 -3.60 -3.02 -18.89
C LEU A 226 -4.04 -1.90 -19.84
N THR A 227 -5.33 -1.59 -19.87
CA THR A 227 -5.91 -0.65 -20.83
C THR A 227 -6.70 0.45 -20.12
N TYR A 228 -6.41 1.70 -20.45
CA TYR A 228 -7.17 2.86 -19.99
C TYR A 228 -8.61 2.83 -20.53
N LYS A 229 -9.60 3.18 -19.67
CA LYS A 229 -11.00 3.38 -20.04
C LYS A 229 -11.43 4.83 -19.88
N LYS A 230 -11.31 5.36 -18.69
CA LYS A 230 -11.64 6.74 -18.32
C LYS A 230 -10.92 7.13 -17.05
N HIS A 231 -10.91 8.40 -16.73
CA HIS A 231 -10.44 8.91 -15.44
C HIS A 231 -11.52 9.72 -14.72
N GLY A 232 -11.31 9.91 -13.44
CA GLY A 232 -12.20 10.67 -12.56
C GLY A 232 -11.81 12.14 -12.42
N SER A 233 -12.26 12.75 -11.33
CA SER A 233 -11.92 14.13 -10.97
C SER A 233 -10.41 14.26 -10.75
N ALA A 234 -9.85 15.39 -11.18
CA ALA A 234 -8.45 15.74 -10.96
C ALA A 234 -8.33 16.73 -9.82
N HIS A 235 -7.38 16.48 -8.91
CA HIS A 235 -7.12 17.34 -7.76
C HIS A 235 -5.68 17.80 -7.72
N THR A 236 -5.45 19.05 -7.39
CA THR A 236 -4.14 19.64 -7.12
C THR A 236 -4.23 20.70 -6.03
N VAL A 237 -3.07 21.14 -5.54
CA VAL A 237 -2.95 22.28 -4.65
C VAL A 237 -1.81 23.18 -5.12
N PRO A 238 -1.90 24.51 -4.98
CA PRO A 238 -0.86 25.43 -5.43
C PRO A 238 0.35 25.49 -4.47
N ILE A 239 0.70 24.33 -3.88
CA ILE A 239 1.75 24.22 -2.87
C ILE A 239 2.85 23.30 -3.41
N LYS A 240 4.08 23.82 -3.54
CA LYS A 240 5.26 23.08 -4.02
C LYS A 240 4.96 22.33 -5.32
N ARG A 241 5.07 20.97 -5.30
CA ARG A 241 4.86 20.12 -6.48
C ARG A 241 3.40 19.65 -6.65
N GLY A 242 2.42 20.25 -5.96
CA GLY A 242 1.03 19.82 -6.03
C GLY A 242 0.76 18.48 -5.32
N LEU A 243 -0.18 17.68 -5.85
CA LEU A 243 -0.57 16.38 -5.29
C LEU A 243 -0.05 15.24 -6.17
N TYR A 244 0.60 14.24 -5.54
CA TYR A 244 1.21 13.11 -6.25
C TYR A 244 1.36 11.88 -5.36
N GLU A 245 1.79 10.75 -5.92
CA GLU A 245 1.88 9.43 -5.26
C GLU A 245 0.63 9.10 -4.45
N PRO A 246 -0.55 9.07 -5.12
CA PRO A 246 -1.82 8.79 -4.45
C PRO A 246 -1.98 7.31 -4.13
N SER A 247 -2.83 7.01 -3.12
CA SER A 247 -3.22 5.65 -2.76
C SER A 247 -4.70 5.59 -2.45
N ILE A 248 -5.40 4.61 -3.03
CA ILE A 248 -6.83 4.39 -2.87
C ILE A 248 -7.10 3.11 -2.08
N THR A 249 -8.17 3.11 -1.30
CA THR A 249 -8.77 1.90 -0.73
C THR A 249 -10.30 1.98 -0.78
N LYS A 250 -10.95 0.82 -0.80
CA LYS A 250 -12.39 0.68 -0.56
C LYS A 250 -12.61 0.29 0.90
N PHE A 251 -13.45 1.02 1.61
CA PHE A 251 -13.89 0.65 2.94
C PHE A 251 -15.39 0.84 3.06
N GLN A 252 -16.09 -0.23 3.40
CA GLN A 252 -17.55 -0.28 3.31
C GLN A 252 -18.00 0.06 1.87
N ASN A 253 -18.86 1.06 1.70
CA ASN A 253 -19.38 1.45 0.39
C ASN A 253 -18.73 2.75 -0.14
N LYS A 254 -17.54 3.11 0.33
CA LYS A 254 -16.84 4.34 -0.08
C LYS A 254 -15.39 4.07 -0.44
N TYR A 255 -14.83 4.98 -1.23
CA TYR A 255 -13.42 4.97 -1.64
C TYR A 255 -12.69 6.15 -1.00
N TYR A 256 -11.53 5.87 -0.44
CA TYR A 256 -10.71 6.86 0.27
C TYR A 256 -9.39 7.02 -0.46
N LEU A 257 -9.07 8.24 -0.85
CA LEU A 257 -7.86 8.59 -1.59
C LEU A 257 -6.96 9.44 -0.71
N THR A 258 -5.76 8.96 -0.40
CA THR A 258 -4.72 9.75 0.24
C THR A 258 -3.72 10.23 -0.80
N MET A 259 -3.20 11.45 -0.63
CA MET A 259 -2.32 12.11 -1.60
C MET A 259 -1.16 12.77 -0.87
N ARG A 260 0.03 12.58 -1.42
CA ARG A 260 1.26 13.20 -0.96
C ARG A 260 1.38 14.64 -1.47
N ASN A 261 1.89 15.53 -0.62
CA ASN A 261 2.45 16.82 -0.99
C ASN A 261 3.74 17.07 -0.20
N ASP A 262 4.56 18.01 -0.62
CA ASP A 262 5.87 18.28 0.02
C ASP A 262 5.76 18.94 1.39
N GLU A 263 4.61 19.49 1.77
CA GLU A 263 4.39 20.17 3.06
C GLU A 263 3.39 19.47 3.95
N LYS A 264 2.35 18.85 3.38
CA LYS A 264 1.25 18.20 4.10
C LYS A 264 0.69 17.02 3.29
N GLY A 265 0.17 16.00 3.96
CA GLY A 265 -0.63 14.98 3.30
C GLY A 265 -2.11 15.39 3.20
N TYR A 266 -2.81 14.84 2.22
CA TYR A 266 -4.21 15.15 1.94
C TYR A 266 -5.04 13.88 1.82
N VAL A 267 -6.33 14.02 2.04
CA VAL A 267 -7.32 12.94 1.90
C VAL A 267 -8.58 13.45 1.23
N SER A 268 -9.22 12.58 0.46
CA SER A 268 -10.50 12.80 -0.19
C SER A 268 -11.33 11.53 -0.15
N VAL A 269 -12.64 11.62 -0.35
CA VAL A 269 -13.59 10.51 -0.32
C VAL A 269 -14.50 10.53 -1.55
N SER A 270 -14.91 9.35 -1.99
CA SER A 270 -15.77 9.15 -3.15
C SER A 270 -16.77 8.02 -2.90
N ASP A 271 -17.93 8.09 -3.54
CA ASP A 271 -18.94 7.03 -3.55
C ASP A 271 -18.75 6.06 -4.73
N ASP A 272 -18.10 6.49 -5.81
CA ASP A 272 -17.92 5.71 -7.06
C ASP A 272 -16.46 5.37 -7.39
N GLY A 273 -15.50 5.88 -6.61
CA GLY A 273 -14.07 5.69 -6.83
C GLY A 273 -13.47 6.58 -7.94
N LEU A 274 -14.26 7.45 -8.55
CA LEU A 274 -13.85 8.37 -9.63
C LEU A 274 -14.16 9.83 -9.32
N SER A 275 -15.30 10.10 -8.71
CA SER A 275 -15.75 11.46 -8.34
C SER A 275 -15.40 11.72 -6.88
N TYR A 276 -14.32 12.43 -6.62
CA TYR A 276 -13.81 12.69 -5.28
C TYR A 276 -14.20 14.07 -4.77
N SER A 277 -14.42 14.16 -3.45
CA SER A 277 -14.59 15.45 -2.75
C SER A 277 -13.31 16.30 -2.83
N GLU A 278 -13.43 17.61 -2.53
CA GLU A 278 -12.24 18.45 -2.40
C GLU A 278 -11.27 17.89 -1.36
N PRO A 279 -9.95 17.85 -1.64
CA PRO A 279 -8.95 17.33 -0.73
C PRO A 279 -8.84 18.16 0.55
N ILE A 280 -8.86 17.50 1.69
CA ILE A 280 -8.61 18.12 2.99
C ILE A 280 -7.28 17.66 3.57
N ILE A 281 -6.65 18.51 4.38
CA ILE A 281 -5.38 18.22 5.06
C ILE A 281 -5.60 17.15 6.12
N TRP A 282 -4.70 16.18 6.19
CA TRP A 282 -4.67 15.19 7.25
C TRP A 282 -4.47 15.84 8.63
N LYS A 283 -5.36 15.52 9.55
CA LYS A 283 -5.31 15.94 10.96
C LYS A 283 -5.63 14.76 11.88
N PHE A 284 -5.23 14.89 13.13
CA PHE A 284 -5.74 14.09 14.22
C PHE A 284 -7.17 14.51 14.63
N ASP A 285 -7.86 13.64 15.33
CA ASP A 285 -9.20 13.89 15.92
C ASP A 285 -9.19 15.02 16.97
N VAL A 286 -8.03 15.39 17.49
CA VAL A 286 -7.78 16.55 18.38
C VAL A 286 -7.46 17.83 17.61
N GLU A 287 -7.80 17.91 16.31
CA GLU A 287 -7.60 19.04 15.39
C GLU A 287 -6.13 19.48 15.16
N GLN A 288 -5.16 18.74 15.68
CA GLN A 288 -3.74 18.93 15.38
C GLN A 288 -3.43 18.40 13.98
N GLU A 289 -2.61 19.11 13.20
CA GLU A 289 -2.09 18.59 11.93
C GLU A 289 -1.34 17.25 12.15
N LEU A 290 -1.53 16.31 11.25
CA LEU A 290 -0.88 14.99 11.35
C LEU A 290 0.66 15.10 11.25
N GLY A 291 1.16 16.12 10.54
CA GLY A 291 2.59 16.35 10.35
C GLY A 291 3.22 15.44 9.30
N ASN A 292 2.42 14.65 8.58
CA ASN A 292 2.86 13.84 7.44
C ASN A 292 3.14 14.76 6.25
N TYR A 293 4.26 14.54 5.56
CA TYR A 293 4.64 15.33 4.40
C TYR A 293 5.74 14.62 3.61
N ASN A 294 5.83 14.97 2.33
CA ASN A 294 6.92 14.57 1.44
C ASN A 294 7.21 13.05 1.38
N THR A 295 6.18 12.24 1.65
CA THR A 295 6.20 10.78 1.47
C THR A 295 4.77 10.29 1.22
N GLN A 296 4.62 9.15 0.53
CA GLN A 296 3.32 8.52 0.34
C GLN A 296 2.73 8.08 1.68
N GLN A 297 1.43 7.88 1.68
CA GLN A 297 0.69 7.21 2.73
C GLN A 297 -0.08 6.04 2.10
N HIS A 298 -0.29 4.97 2.85
CA HIS A 298 -1.04 3.81 2.39
C HIS A 298 -2.09 3.38 3.41
N TRP A 299 -3.09 2.69 2.92
CA TRP A 299 -4.20 2.19 3.70
C TRP A 299 -3.97 0.76 4.14
N VAL A 300 -4.29 0.47 5.39
CA VAL A 300 -4.56 -0.87 5.89
C VAL A 300 -6.04 -0.95 6.20
N THR A 301 -6.75 -1.85 5.53
CA THR A 301 -8.20 -1.96 5.61
C THR A 301 -8.57 -3.31 6.22
N HIS A 302 -9.46 -3.28 7.20
CA HIS A 302 -10.14 -4.42 7.75
C HIS A 302 -11.65 -4.17 7.65
N SER A 303 -12.48 -5.19 7.47
CA SER A 303 -13.94 -5.03 7.31
C SER A 303 -14.61 -4.17 8.39
N GLU A 304 -13.99 -4.06 9.57
CA GLU A 304 -14.52 -3.30 10.69
C GLU A 304 -13.88 -1.92 10.87
N LYS A 305 -12.65 -1.71 10.38
CA LYS A 305 -11.86 -0.50 10.63
C LYS A 305 -10.98 -0.13 9.46
N LEU A 306 -10.74 1.18 9.34
CA LEU A 306 -9.84 1.78 8.37
C LEU A 306 -8.62 2.33 9.10
N PHE A 307 -7.41 2.05 8.58
CA PHE A 307 -6.15 2.53 9.13
C PHE A 307 -5.31 3.21 8.07
N LEU A 308 -4.53 4.19 8.50
CA LEU A 308 -3.50 4.85 7.69
C LEU A 308 -2.11 4.44 8.17
N VAL A 309 -1.22 4.10 7.23
CA VAL A 309 0.22 3.95 7.46
C VAL A 309 0.92 5.20 6.94
N TYR A 310 1.78 5.81 7.75
CA TYR A 310 2.41 7.08 7.44
C TYR A 310 3.70 7.32 8.24
N THR A 311 4.45 8.34 7.83
CA THR A 311 5.52 8.94 8.62
C THR A 311 5.15 10.40 8.91
N ARG A 312 5.71 10.98 9.98
CA ARG A 312 5.41 12.37 10.34
C ARG A 312 6.57 13.03 11.08
N ARG A 313 6.60 14.36 11.06
CA ARG A 313 7.45 15.16 11.95
C ARG A 313 6.92 15.17 13.39
N GLY A 314 7.73 15.65 14.32
CA GLY A 314 7.35 15.76 15.73
C GLY A 314 7.26 14.41 16.45
N ALA A 315 8.15 13.48 16.10
CA ALA A 315 8.26 12.13 16.67
C ALA A 315 9.67 11.85 17.22
N ASN A 316 10.37 12.89 17.70
CA ASN A 316 11.77 12.84 18.11
C ASN A 316 12.69 12.29 17.01
N ASN A 317 12.43 12.67 15.76
CA ASN A 317 13.03 12.12 14.55
C ASN A 317 13.66 13.18 13.64
N ASP A 318 14.11 14.30 14.18
CA ASP A 318 14.71 15.41 13.41
C ASP A 318 16.02 15.02 12.73
N HIS A 319 16.69 13.99 13.23
CA HIS A 319 17.90 13.41 12.63
C HIS A 319 17.59 12.52 11.40
N VAL A 320 16.33 12.12 11.21
CA VAL A 320 15.89 11.33 10.07
C VAL A 320 15.54 12.22 8.88
N PHE A 321 16.15 11.99 7.75
CA PHE A 321 15.94 12.79 6.54
C PHE A 321 14.45 12.86 6.17
N ARG A 322 13.89 14.08 6.11
CA ARG A 322 12.46 14.36 5.85
C ARG A 322 11.51 13.70 6.85
N HIS A 323 11.96 13.35 8.04
CA HIS A 323 11.19 12.70 9.10
C HIS A 323 10.47 11.40 8.60
N ARG A 324 11.13 10.68 7.64
CA ARG A 324 10.55 9.49 7.00
C ARG A 324 10.76 8.20 7.81
N ALA A 325 10.84 8.29 9.12
CA ALA A 325 10.80 7.22 10.11
C ALA A 325 10.50 7.83 11.49
N PRO A 326 9.90 7.06 12.41
CA PRO A 326 9.43 5.69 12.27
C PRO A 326 8.17 5.61 11.38
N LEU A 327 7.76 4.38 10.99
CA LEU A 327 6.45 4.13 10.39
C LEU A 327 5.40 3.99 11.49
N PHE A 328 4.33 4.75 11.34
CA PHE A 328 3.16 4.69 12.19
C PHE A 328 1.99 4.03 11.47
N MET A 329 1.12 3.38 12.24
CA MET A 329 -0.23 3.00 11.83
C MET A 329 -1.22 3.52 12.86
N ALA A 330 -2.32 4.10 12.41
CA ALA A 330 -3.40 4.58 13.25
C ALA A 330 -4.76 4.41 12.59
N GLU A 331 -5.80 4.23 13.40
CA GLU A 331 -7.20 4.15 12.96
C GLU A 331 -7.65 5.51 12.40
N VAL A 332 -8.42 5.47 11.34
CA VAL A 332 -9.05 6.64 10.71
C VAL A 332 -10.56 6.58 10.94
N ASP A 333 -11.15 7.65 11.42
CA ASP A 333 -12.60 7.82 11.40
C ASP A 333 -13.07 8.10 9.97
N PRO A 334 -13.81 7.18 9.33
CA PRO A 334 -14.20 7.31 7.94
C PRO A 334 -15.23 8.43 7.68
N LYS A 335 -15.90 8.92 8.74
CA LYS A 335 -16.88 10.02 8.62
C LYS A 335 -16.24 11.39 8.67
N THR A 336 -15.28 11.56 9.56
CA THR A 336 -14.60 12.86 9.77
C THR A 336 -13.29 12.97 9.00
N LEU A 337 -12.75 11.86 8.46
CA LEU A 337 -11.45 11.78 7.81
C LEU A 337 -10.33 12.24 8.74
N ARG A 338 -10.42 11.89 10.03
CA ARG A 338 -9.43 12.21 11.06
C ARG A 338 -8.72 10.94 11.51
N VAL A 339 -7.42 11.06 11.75
CA VAL A 339 -6.63 10.01 12.40
C VAL A 339 -6.90 10.03 13.90
N ILE A 340 -7.31 8.93 14.47
CA ILE A 340 -7.63 8.82 15.90
C ILE A 340 -6.32 8.74 16.69
N ARG A 341 -5.92 9.85 17.31
CA ARG A 341 -4.60 10.03 17.95
C ARG A 341 -4.23 8.93 18.94
N LYS A 342 -5.17 8.50 19.77
CA LYS A 342 -4.95 7.46 20.81
C LYS A 342 -4.62 6.08 20.25
N THR A 343 -4.88 5.84 18.95
CA THR A 343 -4.63 4.56 18.28
C THR A 343 -3.29 4.51 17.56
N GLU A 344 -2.55 5.64 17.50
CA GLU A 344 -1.26 5.71 16.84
C GLU A 344 -0.25 4.78 17.48
N ARG A 345 0.34 3.89 16.68
CA ARG A 345 1.38 2.96 17.09
C ARG A 345 2.53 2.96 16.08
N ILE A 346 3.75 2.82 16.58
CA ILE A 346 4.92 2.54 15.73
C ILE A 346 4.85 1.07 15.31
N ILE A 347 4.84 0.81 14.00
CA ILE A 347 4.88 -0.52 13.43
C ILE A 347 6.28 -0.91 12.92
N VAL A 348 7.11 0.09 12.53
CA VAL A 348 8.53 -0.10 12.26
C VAL A 348 9.30 1.02 12.95
N PRO A 349 10.18 0.70 13.92
CA PRO A 349 10.97 1.72 14.63
C PRO A 349 12.03 2.34 13.72
N GLU A 350 12.42 3.57 14.02
CA GLU A 350 13.50 4.24 13.32
C GLU A 350 14.89 3.79 13.83
N LYS A 351 15.87 3.80 12.93
CA LYS A 351 17.29 3.58 13.18
C LYS A 351 18.16 4.55 12.35
N GLY A 352 17.66 5.76 12.10
CA GLY A 352 18.32 6.80 11.31
C GLY A 352 18.00 6.77 9.81
N ALA A 353 17.74 5.60 9.23
CA ALA A 353 17.37 5.50 7.82
C ALA A 353 15.94 5.99 7.55
N ARG A 354 15.72 6.57 6.38
CA ARG A 354 14.38 6.93 5.92
C ARG A 354 13.63 5.71 5.40
N MET A 355 12.33 5.61 5.71
CA MET A 355 11.45 4.49 5.38
C MET A 355 10.20 4.96 4.62
N GLY A 356 10.36 5.94 3.73
CA GLY A 356 9.22 6.58 3.07
C GLY A 356 8.63 5.84 1.87
N ASN A 357 9.24 4.74 1.42
CA ASN A 357 8.82 4.01 0.21
C ASN A 357 8.40 2.59 0.60
N PHE A 358 7.29 2.49 1.31
CA PHE A 358 6.69 1.25 1.81
C PHE A 358 5.48 0.83 0.98
N ALA A 359 4.98 -0.38 1.20
CA ALA A 359 3.73 -0.86 0.64
C ALA A 359 2.93 -1.65 1.67
N VAL A 360 1.65 -1.86 1.35
CA VAL A 360 0.71 -2.63 2.15
C VAL A 360 0.09 -3.72 1.29
N VAL A 361 -0.05 -4.91 1.84
CA VAL A 361 -0.74 -6.03 1.20
C VAL A 361 -1.58 -6.81 2.22
N LYS A 362 -2.77 -7.23 1.83
CA LYS A 362 -3.56 -8.23 2.56
C LYS A 362 -3.05 -9.61 2.17
N VAL A 363 -2.55 -10.37 3.13
CA VAL A 363 -1.97 -11.70 2.92
C VAL A 363 -3.02 -12.79 3.15
N SER A 364 -3.85 -12.60 4.16
CA SER A 364 -4.94 -13.51 4.52
C SER A 364 -6.04 -12.75 5.25
N PRO A 365 -7.19 -13.38 5.53
CA PRO A 365 -8.20 -12.76 6.39
C PRO A 365 -7.68 -12.40 7.79
N HIS A 366 -6.63 -13.05 8.26
CA HIS A 366 -6.07 -12.81 9.60
C HIS A 366 -4.84 -11.91 9.60
N GLU A 367 -4.31 -11.54 8.42
CA GLU A 367 -3.00 -10.89 8.38
C GLU A 367 -2.85 -9.92 7.20
N SER A 368 -2.35 -8.71 7.50
CA SER A 368 -1.90 -7.72 6.53
C SER A 368 -0.44 -7.39 6.78
N TRP A 369 0.33 -7.14 5.72
CA TRP A 369 1.75 -6.80 5.85
C TRP A 369 2.03 -5.39 5.38
N VAL A 370 2.95 -4.73 6.09
CA VAL A 370 3.58 -3.47 5.67
C VAL A 370 5.05 -3.76 5.43
N THR A 371 5.52 -3.57 4.19
CA THR A 371 6.92 -3.82 3.82
C THR A 371 7.66 -2.54 3.52
N VAL A 372 8.90 -2.43 3.99
CA VAL A 372 9.72 -1.23 3.82
C VAL A 372 11.21 -1.56 3.89
N ALA A 373 12.01 -0.79 3.15
CA ALA A 373 13.47 -0.83 3.23
C ALA A 373 14.03 0.37 3.98
N GLU A 374 15.09 0.17 4.74
CA GLU A 374 15.96 1.22 5.26
C GLU A 374 16.73 1.86 4.09
N TRP A 375 16.30 3.02 3.64
CA TRP A 375 16.98 3.75 2.57
C TRP A 375 18.19 4.50 3.12
N MET A 376 19.39 4.09 2.72
CA MET A 376 20.66 4.50 3.32
C MET A 376 21.21 5.85 2.82
N GLN A 377 20.35 6.73 2.33
CA GLN A 377 20.69 8.12 2.06
C GLN A 377 20.01 9.07 3.06
N PRO A 378 20.73 10.11 3.56
CA PRO A 378 22.13 10.44 3.29
C PRO A 378 23.10 9.39 3.81
N VAL A 379 24.31 9.34 3.25
CA VAL A 379 25.39 8.45 3.71
C VAL A 379 25.80 8.84 5.15
N GLY A 380 26.20 7.86 5.96
CA GLY A 380 26.62 8.06 7.36
C GLY A 380 25.51 7.88 8.40
N ILE A 381 24.32 7.43 7.97
CA ILE A 381 23.20 7.17 8.88
C ILE A 381 23.30 5.81 9.59
N GLU A 382 24.19 4.93 9.14
CA GLU A 382 24.49 3.64 9.78
C GLU A 382 24.95 3.79 11.24
N LYS A 383 25.49 4.95 11.62
CA LYS A 383 25.82 5.29 13.00
C LYS A 383 24.64 5.24 13.97
N TYR A 384 23.41 5.32 13.47
CA TYR A 384 22.18 5.18 14.26
C TYR A 384 21.68 3.73 14.33
N GLY A 385 22.37 2.78 13.70
CA GLY A 385 22.08 1.35 13.74
C GLY A 385 21.33 0.81 12.54
N SER A 386 21.10 1.61 11.48
CA SER A 386 20.57 1.10 10.21
C SER A 386 21.60 0.26 9.46
N ASN A 387 21.15 -0.76 8.75
CA ASN A 387 22.00 -1.70 7.99
C ASN A 387 21.34 -2.12 6.67
N ASN A 388 20.59 -1.22 6.05
CA ASN A 388 19.78 -1.49 4.84
C ASN A 388 18.86 -2.72 5.01
N ARG A 389 18.19 -2.80 6.17
CA ARG A 389 17.21 -3.87 6.41
C ARG A 389 15.98 -3.66 5.57
N ILE A 390 15.45 -4.78 5.09
CA ILE A 390 14.09 -4.84 4.58
C ILE A 390 13.23 -5.44 5.68
N TYR A 391 12.21 -4.70 6.10
CA TYR A 391 11.29 -5.12 7.13
C TYR A 391 9.94 -5.53 6.55
N THR A 392 9.33 -6.50 7.19
CA THR A 392 7.91 -6.82 7.10
C THR A 392 7.30 -6.66 8.47
N ALA A 393 6.41 -5.68 8.64
CA ALA A 393 5.56 -5.56 9.81
C ALA A 393 4.26 -6.34 9.53
N ARG A 394 4.13 -7.52 10.13
CA ARG A 394 2.99 -8.41 10.01
C ARG A 394 1.92 -7.97 11.01
N ILE A 395 0.81 -7.49 10.53
CA ILE A 395 -0.34 -7.03 11.30
C ILE A 395 -1.29 -8.22 11.47
N LYS A 396 -1.27 -8.85 12.64
CA LYS A 396 -2.08 -10.03 12.98
C LYS A 396 -3.37 -9.58 13.65
N TRP A 397 -4.50 -9.82 13.00
CA TRP A 397 -5.81 -9.40 13.44
C TRP A 397 -6.38 -10.35 14.52
N SER A 398 -7.03 -9.81 15.55
CA SER A 398 -7.71 -10.60 16.60
C SER A 398 -8.89 -11.41 16.06
N ARG A 399 -9.39 -11.08 14.87
CA ARG A 399 -10.44 -11.81 14.15
C ARG A 399 -10.34 -11.55 12.65
N PRO A 400 -10.93 -12.44 11.81
CA PRO A 400 -10.75 -12.37 10.37
C PRO A 400 -11.36 -11.11 9.76
N ASP A 401 -10.65 -10.54 8.82
CA ASP A 401 -11.15 -9.53 7.90
C ASP A 401 -12.12 -10.19 6.91
N LYS A 402 -13.36 -9.69 6.86
CA LYS A 402 -14.43 -10.17 5.99
C LYS A 402 -14.59 -9.32 4.72
N SER A 403 -13.69 -8.35 4.47
CA SER A 403 -13.69 -7.62 3.22
C SER A 403 -13.22 -8.53 2.08
N GLU A 404 -13.97 -8.53 1.00
CA GLU A 404 -13.64 -9.23 -0.25
C GLU A 404 -12.49 -8.56 -0.98
#